data_bea672c9ff68f252705c6888b3b54f21
#
_entry.id   bea672c9ff68f252705c6888b3b54f21
#
_cell.length_a   1.000
_cell.length_b   1.000
_cell.length_c   1.000
_cell.angle_alpha   90.00
_cell.angle_beta   90.00
_cell.angle_gamma   90.00
#
_symmetry.space_group_name_H-M   'P 1'
#
loop_
_entity.id
_entity.type
_entity.pdbx_description
1 polymer ?
#
loop_
_entity_poly.entity_id
_entity_poly.type
_entity_poly.pdbx_seq_one_letter_code
_entity_poly.pdbx_strand_id
1 'polypeptide(L)'
;MARITLRIDFEGKGSIGPGKVRLLELIDELGSIRRAGAQLKMSYARAWGLVQDVSRTFGKPVVNAAPGGKSGGGAKLTPLGRKVIDAYRMA
;
A
#
# COMPACT_ATOMS: atom_id res chain seq x y z
N MET A 1 -3.40 -6.67 26.56
CA MET A 1 -2.37 -7.14 25.62
C MET A 1 -1.64 -5.96 25.01
N ALA A 2 -0.33 -5.97 25.04
CA ALA A 2 0.44 -4.90 24.43
C ALA A 2 0.40 -5.03 22.92
N ARG A 3 0.27 -3.89 22.26
CA ARG A 3 0.30 -3.85 20.79
C ARG A 3 1.62 -3.20 20.37
N ILE A 4 2.37 -3.91 19.57
CA ILE A 4 3.61 -3.39 19.04
C ILE A 4 3.33 -2.75 17.69
N THR A 5 3.69 -1.48 17.53
CA THR A 5 3.58 -0.77 16.27
C THR A 5 4.99 -0.63 15.69
N LEU A 6 5.20 -1.23 14.54
CA LEU A 6 6.48 -1.15 13.85
C LEU A 6 6.42 -0.06 12.79
N ARG A 7 7.49 0.72 12.73
CA ARG A 7 7.65 1.71 11.69
C ARG A 7 9.10 1.67 11.22
N ILE A 8 9.29 1.56 9.91
CA ILE A 8 10.62 1.51 9.33
C ILE A 8 10.86 2.80 8.56
N ASP A 9 11.92 3.53 8.92
CA ASP A 9 12.29 4.76 8.25
C ASP A 9 13.44 4.50 7.28
N PHE A 10 13.37 5.12 6.11
CA PHE A 10 14.38 4.99 5.07
C PHE A 10 15.01 6.37 4.85
N GLU A 11 16.16 6.61 5.37
CA GLU A 11 16.91 7.87 5.37
C GLU A 11 16.45 8.91 4.34
N GLY A 12 15.58 9.83 4.77
CA GLY A 12 15.10 10.92 3.92
C GLY A 12 14.14 10.51 2.80
N LYS A 13 13.86 9.22 2.65
CA LYS A 13 13.00 8.74 1.56
C LYS A 13 11.57 8.45 1.97
N GLY A 14 11.32 8.38 3.27
CA GLY A 14 10.00 8.10 3.78
C GLY A 14 10.02 6.97 4.81
N SER A 15 8.86 6.56 5.23
CA SER A 15 8.74 5.51 6.23
C SER A 15 7.65 4.52 5.83
N ILE A 16 7.78 3.30 6.35
CA ILE A 16 6.78 2.26 6.21
C ILE A 16 6.26 1.93 7.59
N GLY A 17 4.96 1.93 7.76
CA GLY A 17 4.31 1.61 9.01
C GLY A 17 3.10 0.73 8.78
N PRO A 18 2.39 0.36 9.87
CA PRO A 18 1.29 -0.60 9.76
C PRO A 18 0.16 -0.14 8.84
N GLY A 19 -0.14 1.15 8.80
CA GLY A 19 -1.21 1.66 7.95
C GLY A 19 -0.92 1.48 6.47
N LYS A 20 0.29 1.79 6.05
CA LYS A 20 0.67 1.66 4.64
C LYS A 20 0.73 0.18 4.23
N VAL A 21 1.28 -0.67 5.10
CA VAL A 21 1.35 -2.11 4.81
C VAL A 21 -0.04 -2.71 4.74
N ARG A 22 -0.92 -2.34 5.68
CA ARG A 22 -2.29 -2.85 5.65
C ARG A 22 -3.03 -2.42 4.39
N LEU A 23 -2.82 -1.18 3.96
CA LEU A 23 -3.41 -0.70 2.72
C LEU A 23 -2.96 -1.56 1.53
N LEU A 24 -1.66 -1.83 1.43
CA LEU A 24 -1.14 -2.68 0.35
C LEU A 24 -1.74 -4.08 0.39
N GLU A 25 -1.86 -4.65 1.58
CA GLU A 25 -2.47 -5.98 1.74
C GLU A 25 -3.91 -5.98 1.26
N LEU A 26 -4.68 -4.94 1.61
CA LEU A 26 -6.07 -4.83 1.20
C LEU A 26 -6.20 -4.63 -0.31
N ILE A 27 -5.29 -3.87 -0.90
CA ILE A 27 -5.27 -3.72 -2.36
C ILE A 27 -5.07 -5.08 -3.02
N ASP A 28 -4.17 -5.89 -2.47
CA ASP A 28 -3.93 -7.23 -2.99
C ASP A 28 -5.18 -8.11 -2.86
N GLU A 29 -5.83 -8.07 -1.71
CA GLU A 29 -7.03 -8.87 -1.46
C GLU A 29 -8.22 -8.44 -2.30
N LEU A 30 -8.44 -7.13 -2.41
CA LEU A 30 -9.64 -6.59 -3.01
C LEU A 30 -9.49 -6.19 -4.48
N GLY A 31 -8.25 -6.09 -4.94
CA GLY A 31 -7.98 -5.69 -6.32
C GLY A 31 -8.36 -4.26 -6.64
N SER A 32 -8.45 -3.39 -5.64
CA SER A 32 -8.93 -2.03 -5.83
C SER A 32 -8.38 -1.11 -4.75
N ILE A 33 -7.79 0.01 -5.18
CA ILE A 33 -7.31 1.03 -4.24
C ILE A 33 -8.51 1.68 -3.54
N ARG A 34 -9.59 1.93 -4.28
CA ARG A 34 -10.80 2.54 -3.72
C ARG A 34 -11.40 1.69 -2.62
N ARG A 35 -11.56 0.39 -2.89
CA ARG A 35 -12.13 -0.52 -1.89
C ARG A 35 -11.22 -0.68 -0.69
N ALA A 36 -9.93 -0.80 -0.93
CA ALA A 36 -8.95 -0.93 0.15
C ALA A 36 -8.99 0.29 1.06
N GLY A 37 -9.00 1.49 0.45
CA GLY A 37 -9.09 2.73 1.23
C GLY A 37 -10.37 2.79 2.05
N ALA A 38 -11.49 2.38 1.44
CA ALA A 38 -12.78 2.39 2.15
C ALA A 38 -12.76 1.50 3.39
N GLN A 39 -12.10 0.35 3.32
CA GLN A 39 -11.95 -0.52 4.48
C GLN A 39 -11.21 0.17 5.62
N LEU A 40 -10.31 1.08 5.30
CA LEU A 40 -9.54 1.82 6.29
C LEU A 40 -10.15 3.20 6.56
N LYS A 41 -11.37 3.43 6.08
CA LYS A 41 -12.11 4.69 6.29
C LYS A 41 -11.36 5.90 5.78
N MET A 42 -10.70 5.76 4.64
CA MET A 42 -10.01 6.86 4.01
C MET A 42 -10.52 7.09 2.59
N SER A 43 -10.37 8.32 2.11
CA SER A 43 -10.76 8.67 0.76
C SER A 43 -9.86 7.98 -0.26
N TYR A 44 -10.34 7.88 -1.49
CA TYR A 44 -9.53 7.36 -2.58
C TYR A 44 -8.25 8.18 -2.77
N ALA A 45 -8.37 9.51 -2.70
CA ALA A 45 -7.20 10.38 -2.87
C ALA A 45 -6.14 10.12 -1.79
N ARG A 46 -6.57 9.90 -0.55
CA ARG A 46 -5.63 9.60 0.52
C ARG A 46 -4.97 8.24 0.32
N ALA A 47 -5.78 7.23 -0.03
CA ALA A 47 -5.23 5.89 -0.29
C ALA A 47 -4.22 5.93 -1.42
N TRP A 48 -4.55 6.64 -2.52
CA TRP A 48 -3.65 6.79 -3.64
C TRP A 48 -2.36 7.51 -3.22
N GLY A 49 -2.48 8.57 -2.41
CA GLY A 49 -1.32 9.30 -1.90
C GLY A 49 -0.40 8.41 -1.08
N LEU A 50 -0.95 7.55 -0.24
CA LEU A 50 -0.13 6.62 0.55
C LEU A 50 0.60 5.61 -0.33
N VAL A 51 -0.07 5.09 -1.37
CA VAL A 51 0.57 4.20 -2.33
C VAL A 51 1.74 4.91 -3.02
N GLN A 52 1.54 6.16 -3.41
CA GLN A 52 2.60 6.94 -4.05
C GLN A 52 3.77 7.19 -3.10
N ASP A 53 3.48 7.41 -1.82
CA ASP A 53 4.54 7.60 -0.82
C ASP A 53 5.42 6.36 -0.73
N VAL A 54 4.81 5.18 -0.67
CA VAL A 54 5.58 3.92 -0.61
C VAL A 54 6.38 3.75 -1.89
N SER A 55 5.79 4.02 -3.04
CA SER A 55 6.50 3.89 -4.32
C SER A 55 7.71 4.82 -4.37
N ARG A 56 7.55 6.07 -3.89
CA ARG A 56 8.68 7.00 -3.85
C ARG A 56 9.79 6.53 -2.92
N THR A 57 9.41 5.94 -1.79
CA THR A 57 10.38 5.42 -0.83
C THR A 57 11.31 4.39 -1.49
N PHE A 58 10.78 3.56 -2.35
CA PHE A 58 11.56 2.51 -3.01
C PHE A 58 11.99 2.85 -4.44
N GLY A 59 11.55 3.99 -4.96
CA GLY A 59 11.94 4.44 -6.29
C GLY A 59 11.28 3.70 -7.44
N LYS A 60 10.31 2.83 -7.17
CA LYS A 60 9.59 2.07 -8.18
C LYS A 60 8.16 1.84 -7.73
N PRO A 61 7.22 1.62 -8.66
CA PRO A 61 5.83 1.37 -8.27
C PRO A 61 5.65 0.12 -7.43
N VAL A 62 4.87 0.24 -6.37
CA VAL A 62 4.49 -0.93 -5.55
C VAL A 62 3.11 -1.46 -5.94
N VAL A 63 2.34 -0.67 -6.69
CA VAL A 63 1.03 -1.04 -7.19
C VAL A 63 0.91 -0.62 -8.64
N ASN A 64 0.36 -1.50 -9.48
CA ASN A 64 -0.04 -1.16 -10.82
C ASN A 64 -1.54 -0.95 -10.82
N ALA A 65 -1.98 0.25 -11.17
CA ALA A 65 -3.38 0.57 -11.29
C ALA A 65 -3.76 0.56 -12.77
N ALA A 66 -4.80 -0.18 -13.10
CA ALA A 66 -5.31 -0.22 -14.45
C ALA A 66 -6.53 0.71 -14.51
N PRO A 67 -6.43 1.85 -15.22
CA PRO A 67 -7.57 2.76 -15.32
C PRO A 67 -8.62 2.18 -16.23
N GLY A 68 -9.82 2.38 -15.89
CA GLY A 68 -10.93 2.05 -16.77
C GLY A 68 -11.17 0.59 -16.96
N GLY A 69 -11.82 -0.09 -17.11
CA GLY A 69 -12.21 -1.46 -17.26
C GLY A 69 -13.67 -1.59 -16.87
N LYS A 70 -14.21 -2.70 -17.15
CA LYS A 70 -15.61 -2.96 -16.88
C LYS A 70 -15.96 -2.87 -15.40
N SER A 71 -14.99 -3.10 -14.56
CA SER A 71 -15.21 -3.08 -13.11
C SER A 71 -14.73 -1.79 -12.47
N GLY A 72 -14.52 -0.74 -13.25
CA GLY A 72 -14.13 0.56 -12.72
C GLY A 72 -12.67 0.67 -12.33
N GLY A 73 -11.81 -0.09 -13.00
CA GLY A 73 -10.40 -0.09 -12.73
C GLY A 73 -10.00 -1.17 -11.74
N GLY A 74 -8.78 -1.65 -11.89
CA GLY A 74 -8.23 -2.66 -11.02
C GLY A 74 -6.90 -2.21 -10.49
N ALA A 75 -6.41 -2.87 -9.45
CA ALA A 75 -5.09 -2.60 -8.92
C ALA A 75 -4.48 -3.91 -8.45
N LYS A 76 -3.19 -4.05 -8.71
CA LYS A 76 -2.44 -5.25 -8.31
C LYS A 76 -1.11 -4.81 -7.71
N LEU A 77 -0.62 -5.55 -6.75
CA LEU A 77 0.73 -5.33 -6.26
C LEU A 77 1.72 -5.70 -7.35
N THR A 78 2.80 -4.92 -7.43
CA THR A 78 3.95 -5.31 -8.22
C THR A 78 4.75 -6.32 -7.40
N PRO A 79 5.71 -7.04 -8.00
CA PRO A 79 6.62 -7.88 -7.21
C PRO A 79 7.30 -7.10 -6.09
N LEU A 80 7.63 -5.83 -6.32
CA LEU A 80 8.20 -4.98 -5.28
C LEU A 80 7.20 -4.75 -4.16
N GLY A 81 5.93 -4.48 -4.48
CA GLY A 81 4.90 -4.30 -3.46
C GLY A 81 4.77 -5.53 -2.57
N ARG A 82 4.82 -6.71 -3.16
CA ARG A 82 4.79 -7.96 -2.41
C ARG A 82 6.01 -8.08 -1.47
N LYS A 83 7.19 -7.73 -1.98
CA LYS A 83 8.40 -7.77 -1.17
C LYS A 83 8.34 -6.81 0.00
N VAL A 84 7.74 -5.65 -0.18
CA VAL A 84 7.59 -4.67 0.89
C VAL A 84 6.74 -5.23 2.02
N ILE A 85 5.61 -5.85 1.68
CA ILE A 85 4.74 -6.48 2.67
C ILE A 85 5.48 -7.58 3.40
N ASP A 86 6.12 -8.47 2.66
CA ASP A 86 6.80 -9.63 3.24
C ASP A 86 7.93 -9.19 4.17
N ALA A 87 8.73 -8.21 3.75
CA ALA A 87 9.82 -7.71 4.57
C ALA A 87 9.29 -7.09 5.86
N TYR A 88 8.22 -6.32 5.77
CA TYR A 88 7.62 -5.69 6.95
C TYR A 88 7.09 -6.74 7.92
N ARG A 89 6.40 -7.77 7.40
CA ARG A 89 5.79 -8.79 8.25
C ARG A 89 6.83 -9.70 8.91
N MET A 90 8.01 -9.81 8.32
CA MET A 90 9.11 -10.60 8.90
C MET A 90 9.95 -9.83 9.90
N ALA A 91 9.79 -8.54 9.96
CA ALA A 91 10.57 -7.70 10.86
C ALA A 91 10.11 -7.80 12.32
#